data_57ba0b25fe817e3076902c166563d7a0
#
_entry.id   57ba0b25fe817e3076902c166563d7a0
#
_cell.length_a   1.000
_cell.length_b   1.000
_cell.length_c   1.000
_cell.angle_alpha   90.00
_cell.angle_beta   90.00
_cell.angle_gamma   90.00
#
_symmetry.space_group_name_H-M   'P 1'
#
loop_
_entity.id
_entity.type
_entity.pdbx_description
1 polymer ?
#
loop_
_entity_poly.entity_id
_entity_poly.type
_entity_poly.pdbx_seq_one_letter_code
_entity_poly.pdbx_strand_id
1 'polypeptide(L)'
;LFRSLLVTIPLNMGADFVARSGLGNELNLVPVDKQTLQSKKFDSIFVLGDANDIPASKAGSVAHFEIDVFVDNFLEHIADEPMTGSFDGHANCFIETGHGKAMLIDFNYEYEPHEGPFPFSFGPMKLLEESRLNHLGKLAFRHVYWNVLLKAWPLPGISRQKKKPLNA
;
A
#
# COMPACT_ATOMS: atom_id res chain seq x y z
N LEU A 1 34.46 -0.56 28.73
CA LEU A 1 33.93 0.18 27.56
C LEU A 1 32.76 -0.60 26.98
N PHE A 2 31.57 -0.25 27.41
CA PHE A 2 30.35 -0.78 26.76
C PHE A 2 30.18 -0.02 25.46
N ARG A 3 30.35 -0.72 24.36
CA ARG A 3 29.98 -0.22 23.03
C ARG A 3 28.65 -0.87 22.65
N SER A 4 27.60 -0.12 22.82
CA SER A 4 26.28 -0.56 22.39
C SER A 4 25.79 0.35 21.28
N LEU A 5 25.43 -0.22 20.12
CA LEU A 5 24.67 0.47 19.10
C LEU A 5 23.19 0.16 19.37
N LEU A 6 22.42 1.19 19.67
CA LEU A 6 20.96 1.09 19.76
C LEU A 6 20.38 1.58 18.43
N VAL A 7 19.71 0.68 17.70
CA VAL A 7 18.88 1.03 16.55
C VAL A 7 17.43 0.91 16.98
N THR A 8 16.71 2.01 16.92
CA THR A 8 15.29 2.04 17.31
C THR A 8 14.48 2.81 16.29
N ILE A 9 13.24 2.38 16.10
CA ILE A 9 12.25 3.09 15.31
C ILE A 9 11.29 3.76 16.30
N PRO A 10 11.18 5.10 16.29
CA PRO A 10 10.24 5.80 17.16
C PRO A 10 8.79 5.42 16.79
N LEU A 11 7.90 5.55 17.76
CA LEU A 11 6.48 5.36 17.53
C LEU A 11 5.98 6.42 16.53
N ASN A 12 5.47 5.95 15.38
CA ASN A 12 4.84 6.80 14.40
C ASN A 12 3.35 6.92 14.71
N MET A 13 2.85 8.13 14.79
CA MET A 13 1.47 8.45 15.07
C MET A 13 0.88 9.33 13.96
N GLY A 14 -0.42 9.32 13.83
CA GLY A 14 -1.13 10.27 12.99
C GLY A 14 -0.99 11.72 13.51
N ALA A 15 -1.37 12.68 12.70
CA ALA A 15 -1.23 14.08 13.02
C ALA A 15 -2.15 14.50 14.19
N ASP A 16 -1.71 15.43 15.04
CA ASP A 16 -2.45 15.89 16.21
C ASP A 16 -3.84 16.45 15.90
N PHE A 17 -4.06 17.01 14.72
CA PHE A 17 -5.37 17.50 14.32
C PHE A 17 -6.41 16.38 14.25
N VAL A 18 -6.00 15.15 13.94
CA VAL A 18 -6.90 13.98 13.90
C VAL A 18 -7.44 13.69 15.31
N ALA A 19 -6.58 13.73 16.34
CA ALA A 19 -7.01 13.64 17.72
C ALA A 19 -7.98 14.78 18.10
N ARG A 20 -7.59 16.03 17.79
CA ARG A 20 -8.42 17.21 18.11
C ARG A 20 -9.77 17.23 17.43
N SER A 21 -9.88 16.62 16.23
CA SER A 21 -11.17 16.48 15.52
C SER A 21 -12.06 15.38 16.08
N GLY A 22 -11.55 14.57 17.02
CA GLY A 22 -12.26 13.44 17.58
C GLY A 22 -12.45 12.29 16.59
N LEU A 23 -11.67 12.24 15.53
CA LEU A 23 -11.70 11.18 14.50
C LEU A 23 -10.74 10.03 14.82
N GLY A 24 -9.64 10.32 15.51
CA GLY A 24 -8.54 9.39 15.73
C GLY A 24 -8.76 8.37 16.83
N ASN A 25 -8.04 7.26 16.70
CA ASN A 25 -7.80 6.29 17.75
C ASN A 25 -6.61 6.74 18.66
N GLU A 26 -6.12 5.86 19.53
CA GLU A 26 -4.99 6.14 20.44
C GLU A 26 -3.68 6.50 19.72
N LEU A 27 -3.53 6.10 18.45
CA LEU A 27 -2.39 6.45 17.60
C LEU A 27 -2.67 7.64 16.68
N ASN A 28 -3.75 8.36 16.87
CA ASN A 28 -4.21 9.44 15.98
C ASN A 28 -4.48 8.97 14.53
N LEU A 29 -4.74 7.69 14.31
CA LEU A 29 -5.18 7.15 13.03
C LEU A 29 -6.71 7.10 13.01
N VAL A 30 -7.31 7.35 11.87
CA VAL A 30 -8.77 7.34 11.74
C VAL A 30 -9.26 5.91 11.51
N PRO A 31 -10.12 5.36 12.41
CA PRO A 31 -10.72 4.05 12.17
C PRO A 31 -11.64 4.04 10.96
N VAL A 32 -11.33 3.16 10.01
CA VAL A 32 -12.11 2.97 8.79
C VAL A 32 -12.50 1.50 8.59
N ASP A 33 -13.50 1.26 7.78
CA ASP A 33 -13.71 -0.05 7.20
C ASP A 33 -12.55 -0.37 6.25
N LYS A 34 -11.89 -1.52 6.44
CA LYS A 34 -10.66 -1.87 5.71
C LYS A 34 -10.88 -2.17 4.22
N GLN A 35 -12.12 -2.40 3.82
CA GLN A 35 -12.49 -2.71 2.43
C GLN A 35 -12.98 -1.47 1.70
N THR A 36 -13.85 -0.68 2.32
CA THR A 36 -14.47 0.49 1.69
C THR A 36 -13.72 1.79 1.93
N LEU A 37 -12.81 1.83 2.94
CA LEU A 37 -12.05 3.01 3.38
C LEU A 37 -12.91 4.12 3.97
N GLN A 38 -14.20 3.86 4.22
CA GLN A 38 -15.13 4.77 4.87
C GLN A 38 -14.90 4.78 6.38
N SER A 39 -14.98 5.94 6.99
CA SER A 39 -14.85 6.09 8.44
C SER A 39 -15.94 5.30 9.17
N LYS A 40 -15.55 4.59 10.24
CA LYS A 40 -16.51 3.90 11.13
C LYS A 40 -17.37 4.84 11.97
N LYS A 41 -17.05 6.13 11.98
CA LYS A 41 -17.74 7.13 12.79
C LYS A 41 -18.64 8.05 11.99
N PHE A 42 -18.28 8.37 10.76
CA PHE A 42 -18.99 9.31 9.90
C PHE A 42 -19.06 8.80 8.47
N ASP A 43 -20.24 8.60 7.97
CA ASP A 43 -20.48 8.05 6.62
C ASP A 43 -19.99 8.95 5.49
N SER A 44 -19.87 10.26 5.74
CA SER A 44 -19.39 11.24 4.76
C SER A 44 -17.87 11.39 4.70
N ILE A 45 -17.11 10.61 5.50
CA ILE A 45 -15.66 10.71 5.59
C ILE A 45 -15.02 9.41 5.09
N PHE A 46 -14.12 9.56 4.11
CA PHE A 46 -13.21 8.51 3.65
C PHE A 46 -11.78 8.90 4.00
N VAL A 47 -10.95 7.91 4.33
CA VAL A 47 -9.57 8.16 4.76
C VAL A 47 -8.61 7.21 4.07
N LEU A 48 -7.59 7.77 3.42
CA LEU A 48 -6.63 7.06 2.59
C LEU A 48 -5.21 7.19 3.13
N GLY A 49 -4.36 6.25 2.75
CA GLY A 49 -2.94 6.27 3.05
C GLY A 49 -2.62 6.15 4.54
N ASP A 50 -1.61 6.86 4.98
CA ASP A 50 -1.05 6.74 6.32
C ASP A 50 -1.98 7.23 7.44
N ALA A 51 -3.02 7.98 7.11
CA ALA A 51 -3.96 8.54 8.08
C ALA A 51 -5.01 7.54 8.58
N ASN A 52 -5.28 6.46 7.87
CA ASN A 52 -6.22 5.43 8.29
C ASN A 52 -5.57 4.37 9.21
N ASP A 53 -6.39 3.53 9.84
CA ASP A 53 -5.95 2.48 10.77
C ASP A 53 -5.97 1.06 10.17
N ILE A 54 -6.09 0.93 8.84
CA ILE A 54 -6.14 -0.40 8.23
C ILE A 54 -4.85 -1.21 8.50
N PRO A 55 -4.95 -2.54 8.58
CA PRO A 55 -3.80 -3.43 8.81
C PRO A 55 -3.00 -3.67 7.51
N ALA A 56 -2.65 -2.60 6.81
CA ALA A 56 -1.82 -2.62 5.61
C ALA A 56 -0.53 -1.83 5.83
N SER A 57 0.45 -2.03 4.98
CA SER A 57 1.69 -1.26 5.00
C SER A 57 1.41 0.23 4.78
N LYS A 58 2.05 1.11 5.55
CA LYS A 58 2.01 2.56 5.32
C LYS A 58 2.99 2.91 4.21
N ALA A 59 2.58 2.67 2.97
CA ALA A 59 3.41 2.80 1.77
C ALA A 59 2.65 3.52 0.64
N GLY A 60 3.38 4.22 -0.21
CA GLY A 60 2.79 4.95 -1.34
C GLY A 60 2.05 4.05 -2.34
N SER A 61 2.45 2.79 -2.48
CA SER A 61 1.73 1.82 -3.30
C SER A 61 0.35 1.49 -2.74
N VAL A 62 0.24 1.35 -1.41
CA VAL A 62 -1.02 1.12 -0.71
C VAL A 62 -1.97 2.29 -0.95
N ALA A 63 -1.52 3.52 -0.69
CA ALA A 63 -2.32 4.71 -0.93
C ALA A 63 -2.78 4.82 -2.41
N HIS A 64 -1.93 4.40 -3.36
CA HIS A 64 -2.28 4.38 -4.77
C HIS A 64 -3.42 3.39 -5.07
N PHE A 65 -3.35 2.17 -4.54
CA PHE A 65 -4.40 1.17 -4.72
C PHE A 65 -5.69 1.52 -3.97
N GLU A 66 -5.58 2.17 -2.82
CA GLU A 66 -6.74 2.71 -2.09
C GLU A 66 -7.50 3.76 -2.89
N ILE A 67 -6.80 4.63 -3.64
CA ILE A 67 -7.45 5.66 -4.46
C ILE A 67 -8.39 5.04 -5.49
N ASP A 68 -7.99 3.97 -6.15
CA ASP A 68 -8.85 3.30 -7.13
C ASP A 68 -10.16 2.80 -6.50
N VAL A 69 -10.05 2.18 -5.32
CA VAL A 69 -11.22 1.69 -4.57
C VAL A 69 -12.06 2.85 -4.04
N PHE A 70 -11.40 3.89 -3.53
CA PHE A 70 -12.07 5.08 -3.03
C PHE A 70 -12.90 5.78 -4.13
N VAL A 71 -12.36 5.93 -5.33
CA VAL A 71 -13.09 6.58 -6.44
C VAL A 71 -14.38 5.84 -6.75
N ASP A 72 -14.32 4.51 -6.88
CA ASP A 72 -15.51 3.70 -7.13
C ASP A 72 -16.54 3.90 -6.00
N ASN A 73 -16.13 3.67 -4.76
CA ASN A 73 -17.01 3.77 -3.59
C ASN A 73 -17.55 5.17 -3.33
N PHE A 74 -16.75 6.21 -3.59
CA PHE A 74 -17.18 7.59 -3.41
C PHE A 74 -18.25 7.98 -4.43
N LEU A 75 -18.10 7.58 -5.69
CA LEU A 75 -19.10 7.84 -6.73
C LEU A 75 -20.42 7.11 -6.44
N GLU A 76 -20.35 5.85 -6.01
CA GLU A 76 -21.51 5.08 -5.58
C GLU A 76 -22.18 5.72 -4.35
N HIS A 77 -21.38 6.14 -3.35
CA HIS A 77 -21.91 6.79 -2.14
C HIS A 77 -22.65 8.10 -2.43
N ILE A 78 -22.11 8.98 -3.29
CA ILE A 78 -22.81 10.23 -3.65
C ILE A 78 -24.03 10.01 -4.55
N ALA A 79 -24.12 8.87 -5.23
CA ALA A 79 -25.28 8.44 -6.00
C ALA A 79 -26.35 7.73 -5.17
N ASP A 80 -26.14 7.57 -3.85
CA ASP A 80 -26.97 6.79 -2.93
C ASP A 80 -27.09 5.31 -3.36
N GLU A 81 -26.00 4.77 -3.92
CA GLU A 81 -25.87 3.38 -4.35
C GLU A 81 -24.97 2.58 -3.39
N PRO A 82 -25.15 1.26 -3.31
CA PRO A 82 -24.28 0.41 -2.50
C PRO A 82 -22.84 0.43 -2.99
N MET A 83 -21.87 0.65 -2.10
CA MET A 83 -20.44 0.58 -2.41
C MET A 83 -20.03 -0.85 -2.82
N THR A 84 -19.41 -0.98 -3.98
CA THR A 84 -18.96 -2.26 -4.55
C THR A 84 -17.44 -2.42 -4.55
N GLY A 85 -16.70 -1.33 -4.43
CA GLY A 85 -15.23 -1.35 -4.34
C GLY A 85 -14.76 -2.00 -3.04
N SER A 86 -13.82 -2.93 -3.15
CA SER A 86 -13.26 -3.63 -1.99
C SER A 86 -11.73 -3.66 -2.07
N PHE A 87 -11.07 -2.99 -1.12
CA PHE A 87 -9.63 -3.03 -0.96
C PHE A 87 -9.22 -4.29 -0.21
N ASP A 88 -8.23 -5.01 -0.72
CA ASP A 88 -7.74 -6.27 -0.14
C ASP A 88 -6.44 -6.12 0.66
N GLY A 89 -5.96 -4.89 0.84
CA GLY A 89 -4.70 -4.62 1.55
C GLY A 89 -3.46 -4.76 0.68
N HIS A 90 -3.60 -4.79 -0.65
CA HIS A 90 -2.48 -4.98 -1.57
C HIS A 90 -1.38 -3.95 -1.34
N ALA A 91 -0.17 -4.45 -1.12
CA ALA A 91 1.05 -3.69 -0.97
C ALA A 91 2.14 -4.27 -1.86
N ASN A 92 2.83 -3.41 -2.59
CA ASN A 92 3.96 -3.77 -3.42
C ASN A 92 5.10 -2.79 -3.15
N CYS A 93 6.23 -3.28 -2.63
CA CYS A 93 7.32 -2.43 -2.17
C CYS A 93 8.69 -2.92 -2.59
N PHE A 94 9.54 -1.99 -3.03
CA PHE A 94 10.97 -2.24 -3.17
C PHE A 94 11.70 -1.91 -1.87
N ILE A 95 12.52 -2.85 -1.40
CA ILE A 95 13.37 -2.70 -0.22
C ILE A 95 14.82 -2.71 -0.68
N GLU A 96 15.55 -1.59 -0.48
CA GLU A 96 16.98 -1.54 -0.74
C GLU A 96 17.73 -2.35 0.32
N THR A 97 18.58 -3.26 -0.14
CA THR A 97 19.40 -4.12 0.72
C THR A 97 20.87 -3.70 0.76
N GLY A 98 21.24 -2.68 -0.01
CA GLY A 98 22.61 -2.18 -0.12
C GLY A 98 23.36 -2.78 -1.32
N HIS A 99 24.57 -2.28 -1.56
CA HIS A 99 25.47 -2.73 -2.63
C HIS A 99 24.83 -2.79 -4.05
N GLY A 100 23.89 -1.87 -4.34
CA GLY A 100 23.18 -1.82 -5.62
C GLY A 100 22.23 -2.99 -5.83
N LYS A 101 21.66 -3.51 -4.76
CA LYS A 101 20.65 -4.55 -4.79
C LYS A 101 19.39 -4.14 -4.04
N ALA A 102 18.26 -4.69 -4.45
CA ALA A 102 16.97 -4.54 -3.80
C ALA A 102 16.19 -5.84 -3.81
N MET A 103 15.26 -5.94 -2.90
CA MET A 103 14.22 -6.95 -2.84
C MET A 103 12.90 -6.32 -3.23
N LEU A 104 12.04 -7.06 -3.94
CA LEU A 104 10.66 -6.68 -4.21
C LEU A 104 9.74 -7.59 -3.40
N ILE A 105 8.80 -6.99 -2.68
CA ILE A 105 7.78 -7.71 -1.91
C ILE A 105 6.40 -7.36 -2.43
N ASP A 106 5.49 -8.32 -2.37
CA ASP A 106 4.10 -8.21 -2.79
C ASP A 106 3.22 -9.06 -1.88
N PHE A 107 2.22 -8.46 -1.22
CA PHE A 107 1.36 -9.12 -0.24
C PHE A 107 0.03 -8.37 -0.08
N ASN A 108 -0.94 -8.98 0.61
CA ASN A 108 -2.20 -8.37 0.99
C ASN A 108 -2.70 -8.90 2.34
N TYR A 109 -3.98 -8.67 2.71
CA TYR A 109 -4.55 -9.16 3.99
C TYR A 109 -4.55 -10.67 4.14
N GLU A 110 -4.60 -11.43 3.02
CA GLU A 110 -4.74 -12.88 3.01
C GLU A 110 -3.44 -13.61 2.68
N TYR A 111 -2.57 -12.96 1.90
CA TYR A 111 -1.36 -13.58 1.38
C TYR A 111 -0.13 -12.85 1.91
N GLU A 112 0.71 -13.61 2.62
CA GLU A 112 2.05 -13.16 3.00
C GLU A 112 2.96 -12.97 1.77
N PRO A 113 4.07 -12.22 1.90
CA PRO A 113 5.06 -12.13 0.84
C PRO A 113 5.53 -13.52 0.41
N HIS A 114 5.55 -13.78 -0.89
CA HIS A 114 5.95 -15.06 -1.47
C HIS A 114 6.95 -14.87 -2.61
N GLU A 115 7.69 -15.90 -2.91
CA GLU A 115 8.64 -15.93 -4.04
C GLU A 115 7.89 -16.09 -5.37
N GLY A 116 8.49 -15.59 -6.43
CA GLY A 116 7.97 -15.78 -7.78
C GLY A 116 8.42 -14.70 -8.78
N PRO A 117 8.17 -14.91 -10.08
CA PRO A 117 8.41 -13.92 -11.11
C PRO A 117 7.52 -12.68 -10.97
N PHE A 118 8.04 -11.51 -11.37
CA PHE A 118 7.31 -10.25 -11.37
C PHE A 118 7.74 -9.33 -12.55
N PRO A 119 6.85 -8.56 -13.19
CA PRO A 119 5.38 -8.68 -13.12
C PRO A 119 4.90 -9.93 -13.85
N PHE A 120 3.68 -10.34 -13.57
CA PHE A 120 3.10 -11.59 -14.07
C PHE A 120 3.88 -12.85 -13.62
N SER A 121 3.45 -14.01 -14.07
CA SER A 121 4.09 -15.30 -13.76
C SER A 121 5.38 -15.59 -14.53
N PHE A 122 5.84 -14.66 -15.38
CA PHE A 122 7.00 -14.82 -16.25
C PHE A 122 7.90 -13.58 -16.32
N GLY A 123 7.65 -12.58 -15.48
CA GLY A 123 8.43 -11.35 -15.43
C GLY A 123 9.91 -11.59 -15.09
N PRO A 124 10.79 -10.66 -15.46
CA PRO A 124 12.24 -10.83 -15.26
C PRO A 124 12.68 -10.55 -13.81
N MET A 125 11.91 -9.78 -13.05
CA MET A 125 12.18 -9.54 -11.63
C MET A 125 11.63 -10.70 -10.80
N LYS A 126 12.16 -10.87 -9.60
CA LYS A 126 11.70 -11.90 -8.68
C LYS A 126 11.32 -11.31 -7.33
N LEU A 127 10.17 -11.75 -6.83
CA LEU A 127 9.72 -11.42 -5.50
C LEU A 127 10.58 -12.12 -4.46
N LEU A 128 10.82 -11.48 -3.31
CA LEU A 128 11.63 -11.95 -2.17
C LEU A 128 13.10 -12.31 -2.50
N GLU A 129 13.55 -12.06 -3.70
CA GLU A 129 14.95 -12.29 -4.10
C GLU A 129 15.72 -10.98 -4.09
N GLU A 130 16.86 -10.94 -3.41
CA GLU A 130 17.79 -9.83 -3.47
C GLU A 130 18.53 -9.84 -4.81
N SER A 131 18.31 -8.83 -5.64
CA SER A 131 18.95 -8.77 -6.95
C SER A 131 19.27 -7.35 -7.43
N ARG A 132 20.25 -7.24 -8.33
CA ARG A 132 20.54 -6.00 -9.03
C ARG A 132 19.42 -5.61 -9.99
N LEU A 133 18.71 -6.59 -10.54
CA LEU A 133 17.60 -6.33 -11.44
C LEU A 133 16.43 -5.66 -10.69
N ASN A 134 16.12 -6.10 -9.47
CA ASN A 134 15.14 -5.43 -8.62
C ASN A 134 15.55 -3.99 -8.27
N HIS A 135 16.84 -3.75 -8.01
CA HIS A 135 17.37 -2.40 -7.82
C HIS A 135 17.18 -1.52 -9.06
N LEU A 136 17.54 -2.02 -10.25
CA LEU A 136 17.32 -1.31 -11.50
C LEU A 136 15.83 -1.07 -11.77
N GLY A 137 14.97 -2.05 -11.47
CA GLY A 137 13.52 -1.91 -11.53
C GLY A 137 13.00 -0.78 -10.64
N LYS A 138 13.50 -0.68 -9.40
CA LYS A 138 13.20 0.43 -8.49
C LYS A 138 13.61 1.78 -9.08
N LEU A 139 14.82 1.89 -9.63
CA LEU A 139 15.28 3.14 -10.24
C LEU A 139 14.42 3.54 -11.45
N ALA A 140 14.06 2.57 -12.30
CA ALA A 140 13.17 2.78 -13.44
C ALA A 140 11.74 3.17 -13.01
N PHE A 141 11.28 2.64 -11.86
CA PHE A 141 9.95 2.92 -11.32
C PHE A 141 9.71 4.42 -11.07
N ARG A 142 10.74 5.19 -10.77
CA ARG A 142 10.62 6.66 -10.67
C ARG A 142 10.01 7.27 -11.94
N HIS A 143 10.43 6.82 -13.11
CA HIS A 143 9.90 7.32 -14.39
C HIS A 143 8.47 6.86 -14.63
N VAL A 144 8.17 5.61 -14.27
CA VAL A 144 6.81 5.06 -14.31
C VAL A 144 5.88 5.85 -13.39
N TYR A 145 6.32 6.13 -12.17
CA TYR A 145 5.54 6.93 -11.21
C TYR A 145 5.16 8.29 -11.78
N TRP A 146 6.14 9.07 -12.26
CA TRP A 146 5.91 10.43 -12.76
C TRP A 146 5.14 10.49 -14.07
N ASN A 147 5.34 9.54 -14.97
CA ASN A 147 4.83 9.63 -16.33
C ASN A 147 3.59 8.77 -16.59
N VAL A 148 3.29 7.82 -15.72
CA VAL A 148 2.17 6.90 -15.86
C VAL A 148 1.23 7.01 -14.67
N LEU A 149 1.69 6.70 -13.46
CA LEU A 149 0.82 6.62 -12.28
C LEU A 149 0.20 7.95 -11.88
N LEU A 150 0.98 9.04 -11.85
CA LEU A 150 0.45 10.37 -11.55
C LEU A 150 -0.51 10.91 -12.61
N LYS A 151 -0.57 10.28 -13.77
CA LYS A 151 -1.55 10.58 -14.83
C LYS A 151 -2.78 9.66 -14.77
N ALA A 152 -2.89 8.86 -13.72
CA ALA A 152 -3.93 7.85 -13.54
C ALA A 152 -3.98 6.82 -14.69
N TRP A 153 -2.85 6.54 -15.35
CA TRP A 153 -2.78 5.50 -16.36
C TRP A 153 -2.55 4.14 -15.71
N PRO A 154 -3.29 3.09 -16.11
CA PRO A 154 -3.15 1.77 -15.52
C PRO A 154 -1.78 1.15 -15.87
N LEU A 155 -1.18 0.46 -14.90
CA LEU A 155 0.00 -0.34 -15.14
C LEU A 155 -0.39 -1.76 -15.56
N PRO A 156 0.06 -2.24 -16.73
CA PRO A 156 -0.17 -3.61 -17.13
C PRO A 156 0.37 -4.61 -16.08
N GLY A 157 -0.49 -5.51 -15.63
CA GLY A 157 -0.12 -6.56 -14.69
C GLY A 157 -0.01 -6.19 -13.21
N ILE A 158 -0.21 -4.93 -12.88
CA ILE A 158 -0.35 -4.46 -11.50
C ILE A 158 -1.79 -4.01 -11.32
N SER A 159 -2.49 -4.58 -10.38
CA SER A 159 -3.89 -4.26 -10.09
C SER A 159 -4.06 -3.83 -8.64
N ARG A 160 -5.16 -3.14 -8.36
CA ARG A 160 -5.57 -2.75 -7.01
C ARG A 160 -5.76 -3.92 -6.04
N GLN A 161 -5.91 -5.11 -6.58
CA GLN A 161 -6.05 -6.33 -5.80
C GLN A 161 -4.97 -7.33 -6.19
N LYS A 162 -4.41 -7.99 -5.18
CA LYS A 162 -3.46 -9.06 -5.39
C LYS A 162 -4.19 -10.32 -5.87
N LYS A 163 -3.80 -10.82 -7.04
CA LYS A 163 -4.31 -12.11 -7.52
C LYS A 163 -3.75 -13.26 -6.68
N LYS A 164 -4.58 -14.28 -6.46
CA LYS A 164 -4.16 -15.52 -5.80
C LYS A 164 -2.90 -16.08 -6.47
N PRO A 165 -1.86 -16.47 -5.71
CA PRO A 165 -0.71 -17.17 -6.26
C PRO A 165 -1.11 -18.45 -7.00
N LEU A 166 -0.45 -18.74 -8.13
CA LEU A 166 -0.76 -19.90 -8.96
C LEU A 166 -0.59 -21.24 -8.24
N ASN A 167 0.17 -21.26 -7.12
CA ASN A 167 0.55 -22.47 -6.39
C ASN A 167 0.01 -22.49 -4.93
N ALA A 168 -1.02 -21.71 -4.63
CA ALA A 168 -1.65 -21.69 -3.31
C ALA A 168 -2.96 -22.48 -3.28
#